data_66ec530f642dba95eb71f5053645f457
#
_entry.id   66ec530f642dba95eb71f5053645f457
#
_cell.length_a   1.000
_cell.length_b   1.000
_cell.length_c   1.000
_cell.angle_alpha   90.00
_cell.angle_beta   90.00
_cell.angle_gamma   90.00
#
_symmetry.space_group_name_H-M   'P 1'
#
loop_
_entity.id
_entity.type
_entity.pdbx_description
1 polymer ?
#
loop_
_entity_poly.entity_id
_entity_poly.type
_entity_poly.pdbx_seq_one_letter_code
_entity_poly.pdbx_strand_id
1 'polypeptide(L)'
;MKYISLSSSSSGNCYLIEDGDTRFLIDAGLSVKRIKALLAEIGVELTSIKGVVLTHSHRDHTKGVPTLVYRYNLPLYCTKSTLQDLEKNTGREVDRALWREVESHKEFEIGGFTLLPMPVTHDTRDCHAYLVKLGEKTLTLATDLGKATEELMEAVKVSDHLIIESNYSET
;
A
#
# COMPACT_ATOMS: atom_id res chain seq x y z
N MET A 1 -9.55 -12.57 -7.42
CA MET A 1 -8.76 -11.40 -6.99
C MET A 1 -8.50 -10.53 -8.21
N LYS A 2 -8.81 -9.26 -8.09
CA LYS A 2 -8.48 -8.25 -9.10
C LYS A 2 -7.50 -7.25 -8.51
N TYR A 3 -6.61 -6.73 -9.31
CA TYR A 3 -5.71 -5.66 -8.92
C TYR A 3 -5.63 -4.65 -10.07
N ILE A 4 -5.63 -3.37 -9.72
CA ILE A 4 -5.63 -2.28 -10.69
C ILE A 4 -4.62 -1.24 -10.24
N SER A 5 -3.68 -0.90 -11.12
CA SER A 5 -2.82 0.24 -10.90
C SER A 5 -3.60 1.52 -11.24
N LEU A 6 -3.97 2.28 -10.23
CA LEU A 6 -4.61 3.58 -10.43
C LEU A 6 -3.58 4.61 -10.89
N SER A 7 -2.36 4.49 -10.41
CA SER A 7 -1.23 5.29 -10.83
C SER A 7 0.06 4.60 -10.41
N SER A 8 1.07 4.64 -11.27
CA SER A 8 2.39 4.08 -10.99
C SER A 8 3.45 4.95 -11.65
N SER A 9 3.89 5.98 -10.93
CA SER A 9 4.90 6.91 -11.43
C SER A 9 5.60 7.61 -10.28
N SER A 10 6.66 8.34 -10.58
CA SER A 10 7.34 9.19 -9.59
C SER A 10 6.46 10.33 -9.07
N SER A 11 5.34 10.64 -9.73
CA SER A 11 4.39 11.64 -9.28
C SER A 11 3.27 11.08 -8.41
N GLY A 12 3.14 9.76 -8.28
CA GLY A 12 2.17 9.15 -7.39
C GLY A 12 1.95 7.68 -7.68
N ASN A 13 1.82 6.88 -6.62
CA ASN A 13 1.60 5.44 -6.68
C ASN A 13 0.35 5.07 -5.86
N CYS A 14 -0.53 4.30 -6.46
CA CYS A 14 -1.76 3.86 -5.82
C CYS A 14 -2.29 2.62 -6.52
N TYR A 15 -2.51 1.54 -5.75
CA TYR A 15 -2.98 0.26 -6.27
C TYR A 15 -4.26 -0.15 -5.57
N LEU A 16 -5.26 -0.56 -6.34
CA LEU A 16 -6.50 -1.11 -5.81
C LEU A 16 -6.43 -2.63 -5.87
N ILE A 17 -6.70 -3.27 -4.75
CA ILE A 17 -6.86 -4.73 -4.65
C ILE A 17 -8.31 -5.00 -4.29
N GLU A 18 -8.96 -5.90 -5.01
CA GLU A 18 -10.36 -6.22 -4.73
C GLU A 18 -10.71 -7.68 -4.94
N ASP A 19 -11.70 -8.15 -4.19
CA ASP A 19 -12.41 -9.39 -4.40
C ASP A 19 -13.84 -9.24 -3.86
N GLY A 20 -14.82 -9.35 -4.76
CA GLY A 20 -16.21 -9.11 -4.38
C GLY A 20 -16.38 -7.72 -3.76
N ASP A 21 -16.86 -7.69 -2.52
CA ASP A 21 -17.10 -6.44 -1.80
C ASP A 21 -15.89 -5.97 -0.97
N THR A 22 -14.83 -6.75 -0.94
CA THR A 22 -13.61 -6.37 -0.19
C THR A 22 -12.66 -5.62 -1.11
N ARG A 23 -12.39 -4.36 -0.77
CA ARG A 23 -11.48 -3.49 -1.51
C ARG A 23 -10.55 -2.77 -0.55
N PHE A 24 -9.28 -2.68 -0.89
CA PHE A 24 -8.31 -1.86 -0.15
C PHE A 24 -7.28 -1.29 -1.10
N LEU A 25 -6.62 -0.22 -0.64
CA LEU A 25 -5.55 0.40 -1.40
C LEU A 25 -4.20 -0.01 -0.83
N ILE A 26 -3.23 -0.22 -1.71
CA ILE A 26 -1.82 -0.24 -1.33
C ILE A 26 -1.21 1.04 -1.88
N ASP A 27 -0.74 1.89 -0.99
CA ASP A 27 -0.28 3.25 -1.22
C ASP A 27 -1.38 4.18 -1.75
N ALA A 28 -1.24 5.45 -1.46
CA ALA A 28 -2.17 6.50 -1.87
C ALA A 28 -1.39 7.79 -2.12
N GLY A 29 -0.54 7.75 -3.13
CA GLY A 29 0.39 8.83 -3.49
C GLY A 29 -0.23 9.94 -4.34
N LEU A 30 -1.54 9.97 -4.48
CA LEU A 30 -2.30 10.97 -5.23
C LEU A 30 -3.19 11.76 -4.28
N SER A 31 -3.66 12.94 -4.70
CA SER A 31 -4.71 13.63 -3.95
C SER A 31 -5.97 12.76 -3.90
N VAL A 32 -6.74 12.90 -2.83
CA VAL A 32 -7.99 12.14 -2.69
C VAL A 32 -8.97 12.47 -3.81
N LYS A 33 -9.00 13.73 -4.26
CA LYS A 33 -9.81 14.11 -5.43
C LYS A 33 -9.46 13.27 -6.66
N ARG A 34 -8.17 13.07 -6.91
CA ARG A 34 -7.70 12.26 -8.04
C ARG A 34 -8.02 10.78 -7.84
N ILE A 35 -7.82 10.26 -6.62
CA ILE A 35 -8.15 8.87 -6.28
C ILE A 35 -9.64 8.61 -6.51
N LYS A 36 -10.51 9.50 -6.03
CA LYS A 36 -11.97 9.39 -6.23
C LYS A 36 -12.34 9.36 -7.71
N ALA A 37 -11.73 10.24 -8.49
CA ALA A 37 -11.99 10.30 -9.94
C ALA A 37 -11.59 9.00 -10.64
N LEU A 38 -10.40 8.47 -10.32
CA LEU A 38 -9.93 7.22 -10.92
C LEU A 38 -10.78 6.03 -10.50
N LEU A 39 -11.19 5.96 -9.24
CA LEU A 39 -12.11 4.92 -8.76
C LEU A 39 -13.48 5.00 -9.46
N ALA A 40 -14.00 6.22 -9.65
CA ALA A 40 -15.28 6.42 -10.32
C ALA A 40 -15.25 5.90 -11.77
N GLU A 41 -14.13 6.04 -12.48
CA GLU A 41 -13.96 5.52 -13.83
C GLU A 41 -14.16 4.00 -13.92
N ILE A 42 -13.92 3.28 -12.85
CA ILE A 42 -14.08 1.83 -12.77
C ILE A 42 -15.28 1.41 -11.92
N GLY A 43 -16.17 2.38 -11.61
CA GLY A 43 -17.41 2.11 -10.88
C GLY A 43 -17.22 1.81 -9.40
N VAL A 44 -16.14 2.28 -8.79
CA VAL A 44 -15.85 2.05 -7.37
C VAL A 44 -16.03 3.34 -6.58
N GLU A 45 -16.74 3.27 -5.46
CA GLU A 45 -16.90 4.38 -4.53
C GLU A 45 -15.82 4.33 -3.45
N LEU A 46 -15.29 5.49 -3.08
CA LEU A 46 -14.28 5.59 -2.02
C LEU A 46 -14.78 5.00 -0.69
N THR A 47 -16.06 5.15 -0.40
CA THR A 47 -16.68 4.62 0.83
C THR A 47 -16.65 3.09 0.90
N SER A 48 -16.43 2.39 -0.22
CA SER A 48 -16.30 0.94 -0.24
C SER A 48 -14.90 0.44 0.11
N ILE A 49 -13.92 1.34 0.20
CA ILE A 49 -12.54 1.00 0.51
C ILE A 49 -12.39 0.69 2.00
N LYS A 50 -11.85 -0.47 2.33
CA LYS A 50 -11.73 -0.97 3.71
C LYS A 50 -10.51 -0.44 4.45
N GLY A 51 -9.54 0.09 3.75
CA GLY A 51 -8.33 0.62 4.35
C GLY A 51 -7.26 0.93 3.33
N VAL A 52 -6.18 1.53 3.80
CA VAL A 52 -4.99 1.82 3.00
C VAL A 52 -3.78 1.21 3.68
N VAL A 53 -3.00 0.46 2.90
CA VAL A 53 -1.77 -0.22 3.34
C VAL A 53 -0.59 0.55 2.74
N LEU A 54 0.42 0.86 3.54
CA LEU A 54 1.58 1.61 3.07
C LEU A 54 2.81 0.74 2.93
N THR A 55 3.54 0.91 1.83
CA THR A 55 4.86 0.30 1.62
C THR A 55 5.95 1.08 2.36
N HIS A 56 5.86 2.40 2.38
CA HIS A 56 6.79 3.29 3.07
C HIS A 56 6.22 4.71 3.14
N SER A 57 7.01 5.67 3.67
CA SER A 57 6.52 7.01 4.01
C SER A 57 6.76 8.09 2.94
N HIS A 58 7.38 7.78 1.81
CA HIS A 58 7.61 8.77 0.76
C HIS A 58 6.33 9.38 0.23
N ARG A 59 6.36 10.66 -0.11
CA ARG A 59 5.17 11.44 -0.49
C ARG A 59 4.46 10.89 -1.74
N ASP A 60 5.20 10.37 -2.71
CA ASP A 60 4.62 9.75 -3.90
C ASP A 60 3.86 8.44 -3.61
N HIS A 61 3.87 7.98 -2.36
CA HIS A 61 3.10 6.85 -1.84
C HIS A 61 2.09 7.25 -0.77
N THR A 62 2.17 8.47 -0.23
CA THR A 62 1.39 8.87 0.96
C THR A 62 0.61 10.17 0.83
N LYS A 63 0.69 10.88 -0.30
CA LYS A 63 0.11 12.21 -0.46
C LYS A 63 -1.36 12.30 -0.05
N GLY A 64 -2.18 11.31 -0.39
CA GLY A 64 -3.61 11.30 -0.07
C GLY A 64 -3.95 10.71 1.29
N VAL A 65 -2.99 10.09 1.97
CA VAL A 65 -3.24 9.37 3.22
C VAL A 65 -3.81 10.25 4.32
N PRO A 66 -3.29 11.47 4.57
CA PRO A 66 -3.87 12.32 5.63
C PRO A 66 -5.37 12.55 5.44
N THR A 67 -5.81 12.90 4.23
CA THR A 67 -7.22 13.13 3.95
C THR A 67 -8.04 11.83 4.08
N LEU A 68 -7.53 10.70 3.60
CA LEU A 68 -8.21 9.41 3.74
C LEU A 68 -8.45 9.05 5.20
N VAL A 69 -7.47 9.29 6.05
CA VAL A 69 -7.54 8.94 7.47
C VAL A 69 -8.35 9.97 8.26
N TYR A 70 -8.02 11.26 8.14
CA TYR A 70 -8.64 12.30 8.96
C TYR A 70 -10.06 12.66 8.53
N ARG A 71 -10.35 12.62 7.25
CA ARG A 71 -11.66 13.02 6.72
C ARG A 71 -12.58 11.84 6.47
N TYR A 72 -12.05 10.72 5.96
CA TYR A 72 -12.86 9.56 5.59
C TYR A 72 -12.76 8.41 6.58
N ASN A 73 -11.98 8.55 7.64
CA ASN A 73 -11.82 7.56 8.72
C ASN A 73 -11.41 6.18 8.21
N LEU A 74 -10.60 6.11 7.15
CA LEU A 74 -10.10 4.85 6.65
C LEU A 74 -9.05 4.26 7.60
N PRO A 75 -9.13 2.96 7.91
CA PRO A 75 -8.06 2.29 8.63
C PRO A 75 -6.75 2.40 7.90
N LEU A 76 -5.68 2.68 8.62
CA LEU A 76 -4.33 2.84 8.11
C LEU A 76 -3.45 1.68 8.57
N TYR A 77 -2.96 0.90 7.61
CA TYR A 77 -2.06 -0.23 7.86
C TYR A 77 -0.64 0.19 7.52
N CYS A 78 0.17 0.41 8.52
CA CYS A 78 1.58 0.76 8.31
C CYS A 78 2.41 0.44 9.54
N THR A 79 3.73 0.42 9.36
CA THR A 79 4.66 0.23 10.48
C THR A 79 4.65 1.45 11.39
N LYS A 80 5.14 1.26 12.61
CA LYS A 80 5.26 2.33 13.59
C LYS A 80 6.13 3.48 13.07
N SER A 81 7.26 3.18 12.41
CA SER A 81 8.14 4.22 11.90
C SER A 81 7.50 4.99 10.75
N THR A 82 6.73 4.33 9.88
CA THR A 82 5.96 5.01 8.83
C THR A 82 4.90 5.93 9.44
N LEU A 83 4.20 5.48 10.48
CA LEU A 83 3.23 6.31 11.19
C LEU A 83 3.90 7.55 11.79
N GLN A 84 5.05 7.38 12.44
CA GLN A 84 5.81 8.50 13.02
C GLN A 84 6.22 9.52 11.94
N ASP A 85 6.68 9.05 10.79
CA ASP A 85 7.05 9.92 9.67
C ASP A 85 5.83 10.69 9.14
N LEU A 86 4.69 10.02 9.00
CA LEU A 86 3.44 10.67 8.59
C LEU A 86 3.01 11.76 9.57
N GLU A 87 3.00 11.47 10.85
CA GLU A 87 2.61 12.44 11.90
C GLU A 87 3.56 13.61 11.94
N LYS A 88 4.87 13.35 11.79
CA LYS A 88 5.89 14.41 11.72
C LYS A 88 5.69 15.30 10.49
N ASN A 89 5.43 14.71 9.33
CA ASN A 89 5.29 15.45 8.07
C ASN A 89 4.00 16.26 8.00
N THR A 90 2.92 15.79 8.63
CA THR A 90 1.62 16.47 8.63
C THR A 90 1.42 17.40 9.82
N GLY A 91 2.20 17.21 10.90
CA GLY A 91 1.99 17.92 12.17
C GLY A 91 0.72 17.50 12.90
N ARG A 92 0.13 16.36 12.55
CA ARG A 92 -1.12 15.85 13.15
C ARG A 92 -0.95 14.39 13.57
N GLU A 93 -1.57 14.05 14.69
CA GLU A 93 -1.62 12.68 15.17
C GLU A 93 -2.74 11.90 14.48
N VAL A 94 -2.48 10.65 14.14
CA VAL A 94 -3.48 9.71 13.64
C VAL A 94 -4.22 9.11 14.83
N ASP A 95 -5.55 9.07 14.76
CA ASP A 95 -6.36 8.37 15.76
C ASP A 95 -5.90 6.90 15.83
N ARG A 96 -5.43 6.48 16.99
CA ARG A 96 -4.92 5.12 17.18
C ARG A 96 -5.98 4.04 16.97
N ALA A 97 -7.26 4.39 17.06
CA ALA A 97 -8.36 3.48 16.71
C ALA A 97 -8.38 3.14 15.22
N LEU A 98 -7.83 4.02 14.36
CA LEU A 98 -7.74 3.79 12.92
C LEU A 98 -6.43 3.13 12.49
N TRP A 99 -5.41 3.14 13.33
CA TRP A 99 -4.12 2.56 12.99
C TRP A 99 -4.08 1.07 13.27
N ARG A 100 -3.59 0.33 12.27
CA ARG A 100 -3.33 -1.10 12.34
C ARG A 100 -1.83 -1.30 12.13
N GLU A 101 -1.12 -1.69 13.17
CA GLU A 101 0.34 -1.84 13.11
C GLU A 101 0.74 -3.00 12.20
N VAL A 102 1.63 -2.70 11.25
CA VAL A 102 2.27 -3.67 10.38
C VAL A 102 3.66 -3.97 10.91
N GLU A 103 4.00 -5.25 11.02
CA GLU A 103 5.32 -5.72 11.45
C GLU A 103 5.91 -6.65 10.40
N SER A 104 7.22 -6.53 10.16
CA SER A 104 7.93 -7.40 9.22
C SER A 104 7.68 -8.87 9.53
N HIS A 105 7.40 -9.67 8.49
CA HIS A 105 7.20 -11.11 8.55
C HIS A 105 5.97 -11.56 9.37
N LYS A 106 5.13 -10.65 9.80
CA LYS A 106 3.90 -10.97 10.53
C LYS A 106 2.69 -10.74 9.64
N GLU A 107 1.99 -11.81 9.30
CA GLU A 107 0.80 -11.74 8.46
C GLU A 107 -0.33 -10.98 9.16
N PHE A 108 -1.13 -10.27 8.39
CA PHE A 108 -2.37 -9.65 8.83
C PHE A 108 -3.46 -9.83 7.78
N GLU A 109 -4.70 -9.61 8.18
CA GLU A 109 -5.86 -9.85 7.32
C GLU A 109 -6.64 -8.58 7.04
N ILE A 110 -7.16 -8.48 5.79
CA ILE A 110 -8.16 -7.49 5.41
C ILE A 110 -9.25 -8.27 4.67
N GLY A 111 -10.43 -8.43 5.29
CA GLY A 111 -11.46 -9.29 4.74
C GLY A 111 -10.93 -10.72 4.58
N GLY A 112 -11.11 -11.31 3.40
CA GLY A 112 -10.57 -12.63 3.09
C GLY A 112 -9.11 -12.65 2.64
N PHE A 113 -8.48 -11.48 2.53
CA PHE A 113 -7.08 -11.38 2.11
C PHE A 113 -6.13 -11.54 3.30
N THR A 114 -5.02 -12.23 3.07
CA THR A 114 -3.89 -12.29 3.99
C THR A 114 -2.70 -11.59 3.35
N LEU A 115 -2.07 -10.68 4.07
CA LEU A 115 -0.91 -9.93 3.60
C LEU A 115 0.32 -10.27 4.45
N LEU A 116 1.43 -10.56 3.78
CA LEU A 116 2.72 -10.79 4.42
C LEU A 116 3.66 -9.64 4.10
N PRO A 117 4.02 -8.80 5.09
CA PRO A 117 5.00 -7.74 4.89
C PRO A 117 6.41 -8.32 4.79
N MET A 118 7.13 -7.94 3.74
CA MET A 118 8.50 -8.37 3.52
C MET A 118 9.40 -7.13 3.45
N PRO A 119 10.37 -6.98 4.36
CA PRO A 119 11.28 -5.83 4.29
C PRO A 119 12.12 -5.89 3.01
N VAL A 120 12.28 -4.74 2.36
CA VAL A 120 13.08 -4.61 1.15
C VAL A 120 14.07 -3.46 1.32
N THR A 121 15.17 -3.53 0.57
CA THR A 121 16.16 -2.46 0.62
C THR A 121 15.69 -1.26 -0.19
N HIS A 122 15.71 -0.11 0.45
CA HIS A 122 15.38 1.19 -0.13
C HIS A 122 16.20 2.26 0.60
N ASP A 123 16.27 3.45 0.06
CA ASP A 123 16.90 4.60 0.70
C ASP A 123 16.10 5.11 1.91
N THR A 124 14.82 4.72 2.06
CA THR A 124 14.08 4.96 3.29
C THR A 124 14.42 3.93 4.35
N ARG A 125 14.29 4.35 5.60
CA ARG A 125 14.58 3.55 6.78
C ARG A 125 13.68 2.29 6.88
N ASP A 126 12.48 2.33 6.31
CA ASP A 126 11.48 1.29 6.51
C ASP A 126 10.60 1.18 5.25
N CYS A 127 10.88 0.17 4.45
CA CYS A 127 10.14 -0.10 3.23
C CYS A 127 9.79 -1.58 3.15
N HIS A 128 8.55 -1.88 2.74
CA HIS A 128 8.06 -3.24 2.62
C HIS A 128 7.45 -3.52 1.25
N ALA A 129 7.70 -4.72 0.76
CA ALA A 129 6.88 -5.36 -0.26
C ALA A 129 5.80 -6.19 0.43
N TYR A 130 4.75 -6.54 -0.29
CA TYR A 130 3.66 -7.35 0.26
C TYR A 130 3.38 -8.57 -0.61
N LEU A 131 3.28 -9.74 0.04
CA LEU A 131 2.71 -10.91 -0.57
C LEU A 131 1.23 -10.96 -0.15
N VAL A 132 0.34 -10.79 -1.13
CA VAL A 132 -1.10 -10.75 -0.92
C VAL A 132 -1.69 -12.07 -1.35
N LYS A 133 -2.41 -12.73 -0.44
CA LYS A 133 -3.00 -14.04 -0.69
C LYS A 133 -4.51 -13.99 -0.55
N LEU A 134 -5.19 -14.70 -1.46
CA LEU A 134 -6.62 -14.93 -1.39
C LEU A 134 -6.90 -16.36 -1.82
N GLY A 135 -7.20 -17.25 -0.86
CA GLY A 135 -7.26 -18.69 -1.13
C GLY A 135 -5.92 -19.18 -1.67
N GLU A 136 -5.93 -19.80 -2.86
CA GLU A 136 -4.70 -20.28 -3.51
C GLU A 136 -4.05 -19.24 -4.43
N LYS A 137 -4.69 -18.08 -4.61
CA LYS A 137 -4.18 -17.02 -5.47
C LYS A 137 -3.24 -16.10 -4.70
N THR A 138 -2.16 -15.71 -5.36
CA THR A 138 -1.11 -14.89 -4.76
C THR A 138 -0.70 -13.76 -5.68
N LEU A 139 -0.44 -12.60 -5.08
CA LEU A 139 0.09 -11.41 -5.75
C LEU A 139 1.27 -10.88 -4.95
N THR A 140 2.41 -10.68 -5.58
CA THR A 140 3.52 -9.96 -4.96
C THR A 140 3.55 -8.54 -5.49
N LEU A 141 3.53 -7.57 -4.58
CA LEU A 141 3.65 -6.15 -4.89
C LEU A 141 4.94 -5.61 -4.27
N ALA A 142 5.82 -5.10 -5.10
CA ALA A 142 7.08 -4.49 -4.67
C ALA A 142 7.34 -3.23 -5.48
N THR A 143 7.40 -2.09 -4.81
CA THR A 143 7.65 -0.79 -5.43
C THR A 143 8.94 -0.19 -4.86
N ASP A 144 9.59 0.65 -5.64
CA ASP A 144 10.82 1.35 -5.26
C ASP A 144 11.93 0.44 -4.75
N LEU A 145 12.10 -0.70 -5.42
CA LEU A 145 13.15 -1.66 -5.09
C LEU A 145 14.55 -1.11 -5.34
N GLY A 146 15.37 -1.07 -4.30
CA GLY A 146 16.81 -0.87 -4.44
C GLY A 146 17.48 -2.17 -4.85
N LYS A 147 17.31 -3.24 -4.07
CA LYS A 147 17.89 -4.54 -4.31
C LYS A 147 16.89 -5.64 -3.93
N ALA A 148 16.74 -6.64 -4.78
CA ALA A 148 15.89 -7.78 -4.49
C ALA A 148 16.50 -8.64 -3.38
N THR A 149 15.72 -8.95 -2.35
CA THR A 149 16.11 -9.87 -1.29
C THR A 149 15.78 -11.30 -1.69
N GLU A 150 16.40 -12.29 -1.05
CA GLU A 150 16.08 -13.71 -1.30
C GLU A 150 14.60 -14.00 -0.98
N GLU A 151 14.08 -13.43 0.11
CA GLU A 151 12.69 -13.57 0.51
C GLU A 151 11.74 -13.06 -0.58
N LEU A 152 12.02 -11.89 -1.15
CA LEU A 152 11.23 -11.34 -2.25
C LEU A 152 11.30 -12.24 -3.49
N MET A 153 12.48 -12.75 -3.82
CA MET A 153 12.65 -13.66 -4.97
C MET A 153 11.85 -14.94 -4.79
N GLU A 154 11.82 -15.50 -3.58
CA GLU A 154 11.00 -16.68 -3.28
C GLU A 154 9.50 -16.38 -3.42
N ALA A 155 9.05 -15.22 -2.94
CA ALA A 155 7.65 -14.80 -3.09
C ALA A 155 7.28 -14.62 -4.57
N VAL A 156 8.16 -14.04 -5.37
CA VAL A 156 7.95 -13.85 -6.81
C VAL A 156 7.77 -15.19 -7.51
N LYS A 157 8.57 -16.19 -7.15
CA LYS A 157 8.50 -17.53 -7.78
C LYS A 157 7.16 -18.23 -7.54
N VAL A 158 6.51 -18.00 -6.41
CA VAL A 158 5.25 -18.67 -6.05
C VAL A 158 4.02 -17.84 -6.40
N SER A 159 4.19 -16.61 -6.85
CA SER A 159 3.09 -15.70 -7.10
C SER A 159 2.49 -15.90 -8.49
N ASP A 160 1.16 -15.86 -8.55
CA ASP A 160 0.39 -15.88 -9.80
C ASP A 160 0.47 -14.54 -10.52
N HIS A 161 0.59 -13.45 -9.77
CA HIS A 161 0.62 -12.08 -10.27
C HIS A 161 1.73 -11.28 -9.63
N LEU A 162 2.28 -10.33 -10.38
CA LEU A 162 3.37 -9.48 -9.93
C LEU A 162 3.08 -8.02 -10.24
N ILE A 163 3.29 -7.15 -9.25
CA ILE A 163 3.40 -5.71 -9.47
C ILE A 163 4.80 -5.34 -8.95
N ILE A 164 5.73 -5.13 -9.86
CA ILE A 164 7.11 -4.78 -9.52
C ILE A 164 7.46 -3.51 -10.24
N GLU A 165 7.85 -2.49 -9.48
CA GLU A 165 8.27 -1.21 -10.03
C GLU A 165 9.60 -0.78 -9.41
N SER A 166 10.49 -0.32 -10.26
CA SER A 166 11.72 0.31 -9.84
C SER A 166 11.74 1.72 -10.42
N ASN A 167 11.75 2.72 -9.55
CA ASN A 167 11.94 4.09 -9.97
C ASN A 167 13.43 4.38 -9.98
N TYR A 168 14.01 4.45 -11.19
CA TYR A 168 15.36 4.95 -11.36
C TYR A 168 15.32 6.47 -11.42
N SER A 169 15.99 7.10 -10.49
CA SER A 169 16.44 8.46 -10.71
C SER A 169 17.85 8.36 -11.28
N GLU A 170 17.99 8.60 -12.57
CA GLU A 170 19.30 8.86 -13.14
C GLU A 170 19.73 10.25 -12.65
N THR A 171 20.67 10.24 -11.74
CA THR A 171 21.42 11.43 -11.42
C THR A 171 22.70 11.46 -12.23
#